data_c795c40d588f8c0956f255a715de92a3
#
_entry.id   c795c40d588f8c0956f255a715de92a3
#
_cell.length_a   1.000
_cell.length_b   1.000
_cell.length_c   1.000
_cell.angle_alpha   90.00
_cell.angle_beta   90.00
_cell.angle_gamma   90.00
#
_symmetry.space_group_name_H-M   'P 1'
#
loop_
_entity.id
_entity.type
_entity.pdbx_description
1 polymer ?
#
loop_
_entity_poly.entity_id
_entity_poly.type
_entity_poly.pdbx_seq_one_letter_code
_entity_poly.pdbx_strand_id
1 'polypeptide(L)'
;MFDCRRTALFLLNNLLGGPGMNSRLNIALREKTGYVYTVESSVTTYTDTGVFAVYFGTDLSKVDRCLSLLHRELRRLRQAPLSGLQLSTAKRQFMGQIAVGTENSENMALGMGKAFLHYGKYDSLEEAFARIEAVSATELCDVANEIFDESALSSLIYE
;
A
#
# COMPACT_ATOMS: atom_id res chain seq x y z
N MET A 1 9.96 -6.35 9.62
CA MET A 1 10.87 -6.37 8.44
C MET A 1 11.02 -7.77 7.83
N PHE A 2 11.03 -8.83 8.62
CA PHE A 2 11.24 -10.24 8.17
C PHE A 2 9.94 -11.06 8.01
N ASP A 3 8.77 -10.45 8.10
CA ASP A 3 7.49 -11.15 7.93
C ASP A 3 7.34 -11.65 6.49
N CYS A 4 6.94 -12.90 6.31
CA CYS A 4 6.71 -13.51 5.00
C CYS A 4 5.57 -12.81 4.22
N ARG A 5 4.62 -12.20 4.92
CA ARG A 5 3.48 -11.46 4.35
C ARG A 5 3.82 -10.02 3.92
N ARG A 6 5.08 -9.62 4.08
CA ARG A 6 5.54 -8.27 3.70
C ARG A 6 5.20 -7.89 2.26
N THR A 7 5.36 -8.82 1.33
CA THR A 7 5.03 -8.58 -0.09
C THR A 7 3.55 -8.30 -0.27
N ALA A 8 2.68 -9.04 0.41
CA ALA A 8 1.23 -8.81 0.39
C ALA A 8 0.87 -7.44 0.99
N LEU A 9 1.53 -7.02 2.08
CA LEU A 9 1.31 -5.70 2.68
C LEU A 9 1.71 -4.56 1.72
N PHE A 10 2.84 -4.67 1.03
CA PHE A 10 3.24 -3.65 0.05
C PHE A 10 2.32 -3.61 -1.17
N LEU A 11 1.85 -4.77 -1.66
CA LEU A 11 0.84 -4.84 -2.72
C LEU A 11 -0.48 -4.23 -2.27
N LEU A 12 -0.91 -4.49 -1.03
CA LEU A 12 -2.11 -3.92 -0.42
C LEU A 12 -2.00 -2.39 -0.31
N ASN A 13 -0.85 -1.89 0.15
CA ASN A 13 -0.55 -0.46 0.21
C ASN A 13 -0.63 0.20 -1.18
N ASN A 14 -0.02 -0.42 -2.18
CA ASN A 14 -0.04 0.08 -3.55
C ASN A 14 -1.47 0.16 -4.11
N LEU A 15 -2.27 -0.87 -3.88
CA LEU A 15 -3.68 -0.92 -4.28
C LEU A 15 -4.53 0.15 -3.59
N LEU A 16 -4.29 0.39 -2.29
CA LEU A 16 -5.08 1.30 -1.46
C LEU A 16 -4.78 2.77 -1.79
N GLY A 17 -3.54 3.19 -1.66
CA GLY A 17 -3.13 4.60 -1.79
C GLY A 17 -1.73 4.76 -2.37
N GLY A 18 -1.29 3.83 -3.24
CA GLY A 18 -0.05 3.96 -3.99
C GLY A 18 -0.07 5.13 -4.98
N PRO A 19 1.06 5.41 -5.67
CA PRO A 19 1.25 6.60 -6.49
C PRO A 19 0.36 6.65 -7.75
N GLY A 20 -0.30 5.55 -8.09
CA GLY A 20 -1.21 5.51 -9.25
C GLY A 20 -2.51 6.26 -8.99
N MET A 21 -2.95 7.05 -9.97
CA MET A 21 -4.25 7.77 -9.89
C MET A 21 -5.45 6.82 -9.79
N ASN A 22 -5.27 5.55 -10.13
CA ASN A 22 -6.27 4.49 -10.04
C ASN A 22 -6.26 3.76 -8.68
N SER A 23 -5.45 4.19 -7.71
CA SER A 23 -5.52 3.66 -6.35
C SER A 23 -6.88 3.93 -5.73
N ARG A 24 -7.34 3.05 -4.84
CA ARG A 24 -8.72 3.11 -4.30
C ARG A 24 -9.03 4.42 -3.59
N LEU A 25 -8.08 4.94 -2.82
CA LEU A 25 -8.26 6.21 -2.11
C LEU A 25 -8.28 7.40 -3.08
N ASN A 26 -7.41 7.43 -4.11
CA ASN A 26 -7.47 8.45 -5.13
C ASN A 26 -8.84 8.46 -5.83
N ILE A 27 -9.32 7.30 -6.24
CA ILE A 27 -10.65 7.20 -6.86
C ILE A 27 -11.76 7.66 -5.90
N ALA A 28 -11.72 7.21 -4.64
CA ALA A 28 -12.82 7.44 -3.69
C ALA A 28 -12.88 8.87 -3.16
N LEU A 29 -11.71 9.47 -2.83
CA LEU A 29 -11.62 10.77 -2.15
C LEU A 29 -11.32 11.92 -3.10
N ARG A 30 -10.60 11.66 -4.19
CA ARG A 30 -10.19 12.70 -5.14
C ARG A 30 -11.05 12.69 -6.39
N GLU A 31 -11.02 11.63 -7.19
CA GLU A 31 -11.66 11.60 -8.51
C GLU A 31 -13.20 11.67 -8.42
N LYS A 32 -13.80 10.92 -7.50
CA LYS A 32 -15.26 10.87 -7.36
C LYS A 32 -15.86 12.03 -6.58
N THR A 33 -15.13 12.62 -5.65
CA THR A 33 -15.70 13.61 -4.73
C THR A 33 -15.02 14.97 -4.77
N GLY A 34 -13.76 15.03 -5.22
CA GLY A 34 -12.98 16.27 -5.19
C GLY A 34 -12.73 16.79 -3.76
N TYR A 35 -12.78 15.92 -2.75
CA TYR A 35 -12.66 16.36 -1.35
C TYR A 35 -11.23 16.55 -0.91
N VAL A 36 -10.27 15.88 -1.53
CA VAL A 36 -8.87 15.94 -1.14
C VAL A 36 -7.98 16.50 -2.23
N TYR A 37 -6.96 17.24 -1.84
CA TYR A 37 -5.92 17.75 -2.73
C TYR A 37 -4.88 16.68 -3.03
N THR A 38 -4.53 15.91 -2.00
CA THR A 38 -3.62 14.78 -2.08
C THR A 38 -4.11 13.67 -1.17
N VAL A 39 -3.85 12.42 -1.54
CA VAL A 39 -4.06 11.24 -0.69
C VAL A 39 -3.04 10.19 -1.06
N GLU A 40 -2.41 9.64 -0.05
CA GLU A 40 -1.43 8.56 -0.19
C GLU A 40 -1.46 7.62 1.00
N SER A 41 -1.02 6.39 0.80
CA SER A 41 -0.74 5.46 1.88
C SER A 41 0.71 5.01 1.82
N SER A 42 1.28 4.76 2.99
CA SER A 42 2.69 4.38 3.13
C SER A 42 2.86 3.29 4.17
N VAL A 43 3.90 2.49 3.97
CA VAL A 43 4.36 1.46 4.92
C VAL A 43 5.80 1.78 5.30
N THR A 44 6.03 2.05 6.56
CA THR A 44 7.38 2.18 7.11
C THR A 44 7.70 0.93 7.92
N THR A 45 8.78 0.23 7.54
CA THR A 45 9.20 -1.00 8.21
C THR A 45 10.45 -0.76 9.04
N TYR A 46 10.41 -1.19 10.30
CA TYR A 46 11.53 -1.26 11.22
C TYR A 46 11.95 -2.72 11.42
N THR A 47 13.02 -2.97 12.17
CA THR A 47 13.52 -4.33 12.43
C THR A 47 12.52 -5.20 13.18
N ASP A 48 11.82 -4.62 14.14
CA ASP A 48 10.92 -5.27 15.10
C ASP A 48 9.46 -4.85 14.96
N THR A 49 9.16 -3.78 14.23
CA THR A 49 7.80 -3.25 14.08
C THR A 49 7.60 -2.59 12.71
N GLY A 50 6.45 -1.95 12.51
CA GLY A 50 6.14 -1.16 11.33
C GLY A 50 4.97 -0.23 11.56
N VAL A 51 4.83 0.78 10.71
CA VAL A 51 3.72 1.70 10.70
C VAL A 51 3.09 1.71 9.32
N PHE A 52 1.78 1.49 9.27
CA PHE A 52 0.95 1.79 8.12
C PHE A 52 0.28 3.13 8.33
N ALA A 53 0.44 4.05 7.41
CA ALA A 53 -0.15 5.38 7.50
C ALA A 53 -0.92 5.74 6.23
N VAL A 54 -2.02 6.47 6.40
CA VAL A 54 -2.72 7.15 5.31
C VAL A 54 -2.68 8.64 5.61
N TYR A 55 -2.21 9.42 4.65
CA TYR A 55 -2.21 10.87 4.69
C TYR A 55 -3.14 11.42 3.63
N PHE A 56 -3.91 12.45 3.96
CA PHE A 56 -4.67 13.22 2.99
C PHE A 56 -4.81 14.69 3.41
N GLY A 57 -4.79 15.59 2.43
CA GLY A 57 -5.03 17.02 2.63
C GLY A 57 -6.42 17.41 2.14
N THR A 58 -7.22 18.04 2.99
CA THR A 58 -8.61 18.44 2.70
C THR A 58 -8.99 19.71 3.45
N ASP A 59 -10.12 20.30 3.06
CA ASP A 59 -10.74 21.40 3.82
C ASP A 59 -11.31 20.87 5.15
N LEU A 60 -11.21 21.64 6.23
CA LEU A 60 -11.68 21.26 7.57
C LEU A 60 -13.14 20.77 7.55
N SER A 61 -14.01 21.42 6.79
CA SER A 61 -15.43 21.05 6.66
C SER A 61 -15.69 19.67 6.02
N LYS A 62 -14.67 19.05 5.42
CA LYS A 62 -14.78 17.77 4.71
C LYS A 62 -14.07 16.61 5.43
N VAL A 63 -13.35 16.88 6.52
CA VAL A 63 -12.55 15.87 7.24
C VAL A 63 -13.37 14.64 7.58
N ASP A 64 -14.52 14.79 8.25
CA ASP A 64 -15.37 13.66 8.68
C ASP A 64 -15.86 12.82 7.49
N ARG A 65 -16.16 13.48 6.37
CA ARG A 65 -16.58 12.80 5.13
C ARG A 65 -15.42 12.01 4.54
N CYS A 66 -14.22 12.57 4.53
CA CYS A 66 -13.02 11.88 4.06
C CYS A 66 -12.70 10.67 4.94
N LEU A 67 -12.74 10.81 6.26
CA LEU A 67 -12.56 9.71 7.21
C LEU A 67 -13.60 8.59 6.97
N SER A 68 -14.86 8.95 6.80
CA SER A 68 -15.94 7.98 6.51
C SER A 68 -15.69 7.21 5.20
N LEU A 69 -15.21 7.90 4.16
CA LEU A 69 -14.85 7.28 2.88
C LEU A 69 -13.63 6.38 3.02
N LEU A 70 -12.60 6.82 3.74
CA LEU A 70 -11.41 6.02 4.05
C LEU A 70 -11.81 4.72 4.75
N HIS A 71 -12.53 4.80 5.88
CA HIS A 71 -12.98 3.62 6.63
C HIS A 71 -13.82 2.67 5.76
N ARG A 72 -14.62 3.19 4.85
CA ARG A 72 -15.39 2.38 3.90
C ARG A 72 -14.48 1.58 2.97
N GLU A 73 -13.41 2.19 2.44
CA GLU A 73 -12.47 1.48 1.55
C GLU A 73 -11.64 0.45 2.33
N LEU A 74 -11.22 0.76 3.57
CA LEU A 74 -10.54 -0.22 4.44
C LEU A 74 -11.45 -1.43 4.73
N ARG A 75 -12.72 -1.20 5.11
CA ARG A 75 -13.69 -2.27 5.35
C ARG A 75 -13.93 -3.15 4.11
N ARG A 76 -13.99 -2.57 2.93
CA ARG A 76 -14.16 -3.34 1.68
C ARG A 76 -13.01 -4.30 1.41
N LEU A 77 -11.79 -3.93 1.75
CA LEU A 77 -10.61 -4.79 1.62
C LEU A 77 -10.59 -5.93 2.65
N ARG A 78 -11.19 -5.72 3.81
CA ARG A 78 -11.32 -6.71 4.88
C ARG A 78 -12.45 -7.71 4.64
N GLN A 79 -13.55 -7.28 4.04
CA GLN A 79 -14.80 -8.07 3.95
C GLN A 79 -14.77 -9.14 2.89
N ALA A 80 -14.03 -8.95 1.81
CA ALA A 80 -14.00 -9.91 0.71
C ALA A 80 -12.65 -9.90 -0.02
N PRO A 81 -12.13 -11.08 -0.37
CA PRO A 81 -10.97 -11.19 -1.25
C PRO A 81 -11.21 -10.52 -2.59
N LEU A 82 -10.15 -10.02 -3.20
CA LEU A 82 -10.20 -9.45 -4.55
C LEU A 82 -10.62 -10.51 -5.57
N SER A 83 -11.36 -10.09 -6.59
CA SER A 83 -11.58 -10.95 -7.75
C SER A 83 -10.27 -11.22 -8.49
N GLY A 84 -10.21 -12.33 -9.26
CA GLY A 84 -9.00 -12.67 -10.03
C GLY A 84 -8.53 -11.53 -10.95
N LEU A 85 -9.47 -10.82 -11.58
CA LEU A 85 -9.14 -9.67 -12.43
C LEU A 85 -8.57 -8.49 -11.63
N GLN A 86 -9.15 -8.18 -10.46
CA GLN A 86 -8.65 -7.11 -9.59
C GLN A 86 -7.24 -7.42 -9.07
N LEU A 87 -7.02 -8.65 -8.63
CA LEU A 87 -5.71 -9.10 -8.14
C LEU A 87 -4.65 -9.04 -9.24
N SER A 88 -4.94 -9.60 -10.43
CA SER A 88 -3.98 -9.59 -11.55
C SER A 88 -3.65 -8.18 -12.02
N THR A 89 -4.64 -7.28 -12.02
CA THR A 89 -4.42 -5.86 -12.35
C THR A 89 -3.54 -5.18 -11.32
N ALA A 90 -3.80 -5.38 -10.03
CA ALA A 90 -3.00 -4.81 -8.94
C ALA A 90 -1.53 -5.30 -8.98
N LYS A 91 -1.32 -6.61 -9.19
CA LYS A 91 0.03 -7.19 -9.32
C LYS A 91 0.78 -6.59 -10.49
N ARG A 92 0.16 -6.54 -11.68
CA ARG A 92 0.77 -6.00 -12.89
C ARG A 92 1.16 -4.54 -12.73
N GLN A 93 0.30 -3.74 -12.12
CA GLN A 93 0.57 -2.34 -11.82
C GLN A 93 1.75 -2.20 -10.85
N PHE A 94 1.78 -2.98 -9.78
CA PHE A 94 2.84 -2.91 -8.78
C PHE A 94 4.19 -3.34 -9.37
N MET A 95 4.23 -4.43 -10.13
CA MET A 95 5.44 -4.88 -10.85
C MET A 95 5.93 -3.81 -11.83
N GLY A 96 5.02 -3.18 -12.60
CA GLY A 96 5.38 -2.10 -13.50
C GLY A 96 6.00 -0.90 -12.80
N GLN A 97 5.48 -0.51 -11.63
CA GLN A 97 6.06 0.58 -10.84
C GLN A 97 7.44 0.22 -10.28
N ILE A 98 7.64 -1.02 -9.85
CA ILE A 98 8.97 -1.50 -9.42
C ILE A 98 9.95 -1.45 -10.60
N ALA A 99 9.55 -1.95 -11.77
CA ALA A 99 10.40 -1.93 -12.96
C ALA A 99 10.85 -0.51 -13.32
N VAL A 100 9.92 0.44 -13.38
CA VAL A 100 10.24 1.86 -13.64
C VAL A 100 11.16 2.44 -12.54
N GLY A 101 10.92 2.06 -11.28
CA GLY A 101 11.77 2.51 -10.16
C GLY A 101 13.22 2.02 -10.26
N THR A 102 13.47 0.88 -10.89
CA THR A 102 14.85 0.34 -11.08
C THR A 102 15.64 1.03 -12.20
N GLU A 103 15.01 1.83 -13.05
CA GLU A 103 15.72 2.63 -14.05
C GLU A 103 16.58 3.74 -13.43
N ASN A 104 16.25 4.18 -12.20
CA ASN A 104 17.06 5.13 -11.46
C ASN A 104 18.19 4.41 -10.72
N SER A 105 19.41 4.51 -11.27
CA SER A 105 20.60 3.84 -10.73
C SER A 105 20.94 4.22 -9.29
N GLU A 106 20.68 5.45 -8.86
CA GLU A 106 20.93 5.93 -7.50
C GLU A 106 19.97 5.24 -6.52
N ASN A 107 18.67 5.23 -6.83
CA ASN A 107 17.66 4.53 -6.01
C ASN A 107 17.93 3.03 -5.93
N MET A 108 18.37 2.45 -7.05
CA MET A 108 18.75 1.04 -7.12
C MET A 108 19.96 0.75 -6.23
N ALA A 109 21.03 1.54 -6.31
CA ALA A 109 22.23 1.37 -5.49
C ALA A 109 21.92 1.49 -3.98
N LEU A 110 21.13 2.51 -3.58
CA LEU A 110 20.68 2.68 -2.21
C LEU A 110 19.80 1.52 -1.74
N GLY A 111 18.90 1.05 -2.60
CA GLY A 111 18.03 -0.11 -2.32
C GLY A 111 18.84 -1.39 -2.11
N MET A 112 19.81 -1.67 -2.97
CA MET A 112 20.74 -2.79 -2.86
C MET A 112 21.55 -2.71 -1.55
N GLY A 113 22.12 -1.54 -1.24
CA GLY A 113 22.88 -1.33 -0.01
C GLY A 113 22.05 -1.59 1.25
N LYS A 114 20.82 -1.05 1.31
CA LYS A 114 19.89 -1.31 2.41
C LYS A 114 19.51 -2.79 2.53
N ALA A 115 19.19 -3.43 1.40
CA ALA A 115 18.85 -4.86 1.39
C ALA A 115 20.01 -5.72 1.90
N PHE A 116 21.22 -5.42 1.44
CA PHE A 116 22.42 -6.16 1.90
C PHE A 116 22.70 -5.97 3.39
N LEU A 117 22.57 -4.75 3.91
CA LEU A 117 22.74 -4.45 5.34
C LEU A 117 21.71 -5.18 6.22
N HIS A 118 20.46 -5.29 5.77
CA HIS A 118 19.40 -5.87 6.59
C HIS A 118 19.20 -7.36 6.40
N TYR A 119 19.46 -7.89 5.20
CA TYR A 119 19.14 -9.26 4.82
C TYR A 119 20.37 -10.09 4.42
N GLY A 120 21.55 -9.47 4.27
CA GLY A 120 22.77 -10.12 3.77
C GLY A 120 22.72 -10.50 2.29
N LYS A 121 21.63 -10.13 1.60
CA LYS A 121 21.45 -10.40 0.17
C LYS A 121 20.57 -9.31 -0.47
N TYR A 122 20.64 -9.24 -1.78
CA TYR A 122 19.74 -8.48 -2.64
C TYR A 122 18.95 -9.45 -3.53
N ASP A 123 17.66 -9.28 -3.58
CA ASP A 123 16.81 -10.09 -4.47
C ASP A 123 16.78 -9.50 -5.87
N SER A 124 16.87 -10.34 -6.90
CA SER A 124 16.73 -9.89 -8.28
C SER A 124 15.30 -9.39 -8.57
N LEU A 125 15.13 -8.69 -9.69
CA LEU A 125 13.82 -8.23 -10.13
C LEU A 125 12.88 -9.41 -10.39
N GLU A 126 13.41 -10.49 -10.98
CA GLU A 126 12.66 -11.72 -11.23
C GLU A 126 12.18 -12.37 -9.93
N GLU A 127 13.04 -12.44 -8.91
CA GLU A 127 12.68 -12.97 -7.59
C GLU A 127 11.61 -12.10 -6.90
N ALA A 128 11.72 -10.78 -7.03
CA ALA A 128 10.72 -9.85 -6.52
C ALA A 128 9.37 -10.04 -7.23
N PHE A 129 9.38 -10.19 -8.55
CA PHE A 129 8.16 -10.44 -9.33
C PHE A 129 7.54 -11.80 -9.02
N ALA A 130 8.34 -12.85 -8.88
CA ALA A 130 7.85 -14.16 -8.49
C ALA A 130 7.13 -14.13 -7.14
N ARG A 131 7.65 -13.38 -6.15
CA ARG A 131 6.97 -13.20 -4.86
C ARG A 131 5.65 -12.44 -4.98
N ILE A 132 5.59 -11.40 -5.82
CA ILE A 132 4.34 -10.65 -6.07
C ILE A 132 3.31 -11.56 -6.74
N GLU A 133 3.72 -12.35 -7.73
CA GLU A 133 2.83 -13.30 -8.42
C GLU A 133 2.32 -14.40 -7.49
N ALA A 134 3.09 -14.81 -6.50
CA ALA A 134 2.67 -15.81 -5.51
C ALA A 134 1.60 -15.32 -4.53
N VAL A 135 1.44 -14.00 -4.33
CA VAL A 135 0.44 -13.45 -3.39
C VAL A 135 -0.96 -13.84 -3.81
N SER A 136 -1.74 -14.42 -2.90
CA SER A 136 -3.14 -14.80 -3.13
C SER A 136 -4.11 -13.69 -2.70
N ALA A 137 -5.36 -13.74 -3.24
CA ALA A 137 -6.41 -12.82 -2.81
C ALA A 137 -6.81 -13.03 -1.34
N THR A 138 -6.74 -14.27 -0.86
CA THR A 138 -7.01 -14.60 0.55
C THR A 138 -5.94 -13.99 1.45
N GLU A 139 -4.67 -14.18 1.12
CA GLU A 139 -3.55 -13.58 1.87
C GLU A 139 -3.65 -12.05 1.96
N LEU A 140 -4.03 -11.36 0.87
CA LEU A 140 -4.28 -9.93 0.91
C LEU A 140 -5.42 -9.55 1.86
N CYS A 141 -6.50 -10.33 1.85
CA CYS A 141 -7.63 -10.11 2.74
C CYS A 141 -7.25 -10.35 4.20
N ASP A 142 -6.46 -11.37 4.49
CA ASP A 142 -5.97 -11.68 5.85
C ASP A 142 -5.06 -10.55 6.38
N VAL A 143 -4.13 -10.07 5.54
CA VAL A 143 -3.28 -8.92 5.89
C VAL A 143 -4.13 -7.65 6.09
N ALA A 144 -5.15 -7.42 5.26
CA ALA A 144 -6.05 -6.29 5.44
C ALA A 144 -6.83 -6.36 6.76
N ASN A 145 -7.26 -7.56 7.17
CA ASN A 145 -7.96 -7.75 8.44
C ASN A 145 -7.07 -7.47 9.65
N GLU A 146 -5.79 -7.80 9.57
CA GLU A 146 -4.83 -7.54 10.64
C GLU A 146 -4.46 -6.05 10.72
N ILE A 147 -4.09 -5.45 9.59
CA ILE A 147 -3.54 -4.08 9.57
C ILE A 147 -4.64 -3.00 9.69
N PHE A 148 -5.84 -3.26 9.15
CA PHE A 148 -6.93 -2.28 9.14
C PHE A 148 -7.96 -2.54 10.23
N ASP A 149 -7.56 -3.13 11.34
CA ASP A 149 -8.44 -3.25 12.49
C ASP A 149 -8.80 -1.86 13.02
N GLU A 150 -10.09 -1.53 13.00
CA GLU A 150 -10.59 -0.21 13.40
C GLU A 150 -10.25 0.13 14.87
N SER A 151 -10.10 -0.88 15.72
CA SER A 151 -9.73 -0.68 17.13
C SER A 151 -8.27 -0.26 17.32
N ALA A 152 -7.40 -0.55 16.33
CA ALA A 152 -5.97 -0.21 16.34
C ALA A 152 -5.65 1.08 15.57
N LEU A 153 -6.63 1.68 14.90
CA LEU A 153 -6.43 2.89 14.13
C LEU A 153 -6.42 4.13 15.02
N SER A 154 -5.44 5.00 14.78
CA SER A 154 -5.36 6.32 15.41
C SER A 154 -5.44 7.40 14.32
N SER A 155 -6.09 8.52 14.62
CA SER A 155 -6.20 9.66 13.71
C SER A 155 -5.55 10.88 14.34
N LEU A 156 -4.79 11.61 13.52
CA LEU A 156 -4.19 12.90 13.88
C LEU A 156 -4.65 13.94 12.86
N ILE A 157 -5.27 15.01 13.34
CA ILE A 157 -5.77 16.11 12.51
C ILE A 157 -4.98 17.36 12.86
N TYR A 158 -4.42 18.00 11.83
CA TYR A 158 -3.77 19.31 11.92
C TYR A 158 -4.70 20.36 11.31
N GLU A 159 -4.90 21.45 12.04
CA GLU A 159 -5.65 22.64 11.61
C GLU A 159 -4.70 23.78 11.24
#